data_bf96dba3e2524c626aec799063476f7a
#
_entry.id   bf96dba3e2524c626aec799063476f7a
#
_cell.length_a   1.000
_cell.length_b   1.000
_cell.length_c   1.000
_cell.angle_alpha   90.00
_cell.angle_beta   90.00
_cell.angle_gamma   90.00
#
_symmetry.space_group_name_H-M   'P 1'
#
loop_
_entity.id
_entity.type
_entity.pdbx_description
1 polymer ?
#
loop_
_entity_poly.entity_id
_entity_poly.type
_entity_poly.pdbx_seq_one_letter_code
_entity_poly.pdbx_strand_id
1 'polypeptide(L)'
;MSIGERYRKAWFDYIANLDRETLPSLMDEQFEVRSLTKGPQKAIEAKADILERLRSIGPSIKLTSEVHHSSNEMLVMSVLQEWDTGRAIVMWFVKFEEGKAVQQITIKGEPI
;
A
#
# COMPACT_ATOMS: atom_id res chain seq x y z
N MET A 1 13.46 2.03 13.78
CA MET A 1 12.40 1.61 12.84
C MET A 1 12.89 1.78 11.41
N SER A 2 12.81 0.75 10.60
CA SER A 2 13.22 0.81 9.19
C SER A 2 12.26 1.68 8.37
N ILE A 3 12.69 2.09 7.16
CA ILE A 3 11.80 2.82 6.23
C ILE A 3 10.59 1.95 5.88
N GLY A 4 10.78 0.63 5.68
CA GLY A 4 9.67 -0.28 5.42
C GLY A 4 8.62 -0.28 6.52
N GLU A 5 9.02 -0.31 7.78
CA GLU A 5 8.09 -0.26 8.91
C GLU A 5 7.38 1.09 9.01
N ARG A 6 8.10 2.20 8.77
CA ARG A 6 7.52 3.54 8.76
C ARG A 6 6.49 3.70 7.64
N TYR A 7 6.80 3.19 6.46
CA TYR A 7 5.90 3.22 5.30
C TYR A 7 4.63 2.43 5.58
N ARG A 8 4.76 1.21 6.14
CA ARG A 8 3.63 0.37 6.51
C ARG A 8 2.70 1.08 7.50
N LYS A 9 3.28 1.62 8.57
CA LYS A 9 2.51 2.35 9.59
C LYS A 9 1.81 3.56 8.98
N ALA A 10 2.51 4.33 8.16
CA ALA A 10 1.97 5.53 7.50
C ALA A 10 0.78 5.17 6.58
N TRP A 11 0.84 4.04 5.90
CA TRP A 11 -0.24 3.57 5.04
C TRP A 11 -1.53 3.32 5.82
N PHE A 12 -1.44 2.56 6.92
CA PHE A 12 -2.60 2.25 7.74
C PHE A 12 -3.14 3.50 8.45
N ASP A 13 -2.27 4.36 8.94
CA ASP A 13 -2.68 5.63 9.56
C ASP A 13 -3.37 6.56 8.55
N TYR A 14 -2.92 6.57 7.31
CA TYR A 14 -3.54 7.36 6.24
C TYR A 14 -4.97 6.88 5.95
N ILE A 15 -5.16 5.58 5.78
CA ILE A 15 -6.47 4.98 5.50
C ILE A 15 -7.42 5.22 6.68
N ALA A 16 -6.93 5.06 7.91
CA ALA A 16 -7.72 5.26 9.12
C ALA A 16 -8.01 6.73 9.44
N ASN A 17 -7.50 7.67 8.63
CA ASN A 17 -7.60 9.12 8.86
C ASN A 17 -6.98 9.58 10.18
N LEU A 18 -5.93 8.88 10.62
CA LEU A 18 -5.15 9.26 11.81
C LEU A 18 -3.99 10.19 11.47
N ASP A 19 -3.41 10.02 10.28
CA ASP A 19 -2.29 10.82 9.78
C ASP A 19 -2.33 10.82 8.25
N ARG A 20 -2.61 11.97 7.65
CA ARG A 20 -2.67 12.16 6.20
C ARG A 20 -1.45 12.87 5.64
N GLU A 21 -0.42 13.14 6.45
CA GLU A 21 0.77 13.88 6.06
C GLU A 21 2.01 13.00 5.86
N THR A 22 2.19 11.99 6.71
CA THR A 22 3.39 11.16 6.71
C THR A 22 3.52 10.33 5.43
N LEU A 23 2.46 9.64 5.00
CA LEU A 23 2.53 8.78 3.82
C LEU A 23 2.96 9.53 2.56
N PRO A 24 2.35 10.67 2.20
CA PRO A 24 2.82 11.42 1.03
C PRO A 24 4.29 11.84 1.13
N SER A 25 4.77 12.16 2.34
CA SER A 25 6.17 12.55 2.53
C SER A 25 7.16 11.40 2.35
N LEU A 26 6.70 10.15 2.51
CA LEU A 26 7.51 8.95 2.31
C LEU A 26 7.44 8.43 0.87
N MET A 27 6.65 9.04 0.01
CA MET A 27 6.54 8.68 -1.40
C MET A 27 7.31 9.68 -2.25
N ASP A 28 8.18 9.17 -3.14
CA ASP A 28 8.82 10.00 -4.15
C ASP A 28 7.76 10.61 -5.08
N GLU A 29 8.07 11.76 -5.69
CA GLU A 29 7.14 12.41 -6.63
C GLU A 29 6.83 11.52 -7.85
N GLN A 30 7.76 10.64 -8.21
CA GLN A 30 7.59 9.70 -9.32
C GLN A 30 7.08 8.32 -8.86
N PHE A 31 6.67 8.22 -7.60
CA PHE A 31 6.15 6.96 -7.06
C PHE A 31 4.98 6.44 -7.89
N GLU A 32 4.99 5.15 -8.16
CA GLU A 32 3.88 4.48 -8.83
C GLU A 32 3.60 3.12 -8.20
N VAL A 33 2.33 2.68 -8.26
CA VAL A 33 1.94 1.31 -7.96
C VAL A 33 1.65 0.60 -9.27
N ARG A 34 2.25 -0.55 -9.46
CA ARG A 34 2.01 -1.41 -10.60
C ARG A 34 1.28 -2.67 -10.13
N SER A 35 0.08 -2.89 -10.65
CA SER A 35 -0.70 -4.09 -10.36
C SER A 35 -0.44 -5.14 -11.43
N LEU A 36 -0.04 -6.34 -11.02
CA LEU A 36 0.19 -7.46 -11.94
C LEU A 36 -1.05 -8.35 -12.10
N THR A 37 -2.10 -8.09 -11.31
CA THR A 37 -3.33 -8.87 -11.35
C THR A 37 -4.31 -8.21 -12.30
N LYS A 38 -4.95 -9.01 -13.15
CA LYS A 38 -6.02 -8.53 -14.03
C LYS A 38 -7.25 -8.14 -13.20
N GLY A 39 -7.89 -7.03 -13.57
CA GLY A 39 -9.06 -6.53 -12.86
C GLY A 39 -9.50 -5.18 -13.40
N PRO A 40 -10.54 -4.57 -12.81
CA PRO A 40 -11.02 -3.25 -13.23
C PRO A 40 -10.11 -2.10 -12.83
N GLN A 41 -9.17 -2.32 -11.89
CA GLN A 41 -8.23 -1.29 -11.48
C GLN A 41 -7.18 -1.02 -12.55
N LYS A 42 -6.64 0.19 -12.56
CA LYS A 42 -5.56 0.55 -13.46
C LYS A 42 -4.33 -0.32 -13.20
N ALA A 43 -3.63 -0.72 -14.26
CA ALA A 43 -2.40 -1.49 -14.14
C ALA A 43 -1.28 -0.66 -13.49
N ILE A 44 -1.28 0.66 -13.69
CA ILE A 44 -0.30 1.59 -13.10
C ILE A 44 -1.06 2.78 -12.55
N GLU A 45 -0.80 3.11 -11.28
CA GLU A 45 -1.35 4.30 -10.62
C GLU A 45 -0.22 5.21 -10.14
N ALA A 46 -0.33 6.50 -10.43
CA ALA A 46 0.60 7.51 -9.95
C ALA A 46 0.31 7.88 -8.48
N LYS A 47 1.28 8.52 -7.83
CA LYS A 47 1.19 8.96 -6.43
C LYS A 47 -0.14 9.66 -6.10
N ALA A 48 -0.52 10.66 -6.88
CA ALA A 48 -1.74 11.43 -6.62
C ALA A 48 -3.00 10.58 -6.67
N ASP A 49 -3.10 9.68 -7.65
CA ASP A 49 -4.26 8.81 -7.83
C ASP A 49 -4.40 7.82 -6.67
N ILE A 50 -3.27 7.28 -6.20
CA ILE A 50 -3.27 6.36 -5.07
C ILE A 50 -3.72 7.04 -3.80
N LEU A 51 -3.19 8.22 -3.51
CA LEU A 51 -3.56 8.96 -2.30
C LEU A 51 -5.05 9.32 -2.31
N GLU A 52 -5.60 9.68 -3.47
CA GLU A 52 -7.03 9.96 -3.60
C GLU A 52 -7.87 8.70 -3.37
N ARG A 53 -7.47 7.57 -3.96
CA ARG A 53 -8.17 6.30 -3.80
C ARG A 53 -8.17 5.84 -2.34
N LEU A 54 -7.04 5.97 -1.64
CA LEU A 54 -6.93 5.59 -0.23
C LEU A 54 -7.83 6.44 0.67
N ARG A 55 -7.97 7.72 0.37
CA ARG A 55 -8.90 8.59 1.11
C ARG A 55 -10.35 8.16 0.92
N SER A 56 -10.71 7.67 -0.27
CA SER A 56 -12.09 7.24 -0.56
C SER A 56 -12.42 5.87 0.04
N ILE A 57 -11.47 4.98 0.21
CA ILE A 57 -11.69 3.66 0.80
C ILE A 57 -12.14 3.80 2.25
N GLY A 58 -11.45 4.63 3.02
CA GLY A 58 -11.81 4.93 4.39
C GLY A 58 -11.97 3.69 5.28
N PRO A 59 -12.79 3.79 6.34
CA PRO A 59 -12.97 2.70 7.30
C PRO A 59 -13.87 1.55 6.82
N SER A 60 -14.31 1.56 5.57
CA SER A 60 -15.18 0.50 5.03
C SER A 60 -14.46 -0.83 4.82
N ILE A 61 -13.13 -0.84 4.83
CA ILE A 61 -12.32 -2.03 4.65
C ILE A 61 -11.47 -2.27 5.89
N LYS A 62 -11.53 -3.49 6.42
CA LYS A 62 -10.63 -3.92 7.49
C LYS A 62 -9.35 -4.43 6.84
N LEU A 63 -8.21 -3.93 7.31
CA LEU A 63 -6.89 -4.32 6.82
C LEU A 63 -6.08 -4.98 7.93
N THR A 64 -5.52 -6.14 7.62
CA THR A 64 -4.58 -6.84 8.49
C THR A 64 -3.35 -7.18 7.67
N SER A 65 -2.16 -7.00 8.23
CA SER A 65 -0.94 -7.23 7.49
C SER A 65 0.00 -8.20 8.18
N GLU A 66 0.78 -8.92 7.38
CA GLU A 66 1.88 -9.75 7.85
C GLU A 66 3.13 -9.34 7.08
N VAL A 67 4.16 -8.89 7.80
CA VAL A 67 5.41 -8.45 7.20
C VAL A 67 6.33 -9.65 7.02
N HIS A 68 6.79 -9.88 5.80
CA HIS A 68 7.72 -10.96 5.45
C HIS A 68 9.16 -10.46 5.41
N HIS A 69 9.37 -9.21 5.02
CA HIS A 69 10.68 -8.56 5.01
C HIS A 69 10.49 -7.05 5.15
N SER A 70 11.30 -6.41 5.97
CA SER A 70 11.29 -4.96 6.11
C SER A 70 12.69 -4.44 6.34
N SER A 71 13.10 -3.49 5.50
CA SER A 71 14.41 -2.84 5.58
C SER A 71 14.30 -1.40 5.08
N ASN A 72 15.44 -0.72 5.00
CA ASN A 72 15.50 0.61 4.39
C ASN A 72 15.43 0.58 2.86
N GLU A 73 15.51 -0.59 2.27
CA GLU A 73 15.54 -0.78 0.81
C GLU A 73 14.27 -1.40 0.27
N MET A 74 13.60 -2.25 1.05
CA MET A 74 12.44 -3.00 0.58
C MET A 74 11.47 -3.36 1.71
N LEU A 75 10.19 -3.37 1.39
CA LEU A 75 9.14 -3.94 2.22
C LEU A 75 8.42 -5.02 1.41
N VAL A 76 8.30 -6.22 1.98
CA VAL A 76 7.49 -7.30 1.43
C VAL A 76 6.47 -7.68 2.48
N MET A 77 5.18 -7.60 2.14
CA MET A 77 4.12 -7.97 3.08
C MET A 77 2.88 -8.48 2.38
N SER A 78 2.08 -9.23 3.12
CA SER A 78 0.74 -9.64 2.73
C SER A 78 -0.27 -8.75 3.44
N VAL A 79 -1.31 -8.31 2.73
CA VAL A 79 -2.39 -7.53 3.32
C VAL A 79 -3.69 -8.28 3.10
N LEU A 80 -4.34 -8.66 4.20
CA LEU A 80 -5.69 -9.21 4.15
C LEU A 80 -6.68 -8.05 4.16
N GLN A 81 -7.48 -7.98 3.10
CA GLN A 81 -8.54 -6.98 2.96
C GLN A 81 -9.87 -7.67 3.23
N GLU A 82 -10.66 -7.12 4.14
CA GLU A 82 -11.96 -7.68 4.50
C GLU A 82 -13.04 -6.59 4.37
N TRP A 83 -14.11 -6.92 3.69
CA TRP A 83 -15.29 -6.07 3.53
C TRP A 83 -16.56 -6.92 3.70
N ASP A 84 -17.74 -6.29 3.69
CA ASP A 84 -19.01 -6.98 4.01
C ASP A 84 -19.29 -8.19 3.13
N THR A 85 -18.90 -8.16 1.86
CA THR A 85 -19.24 -9.19 0.89
C THR A 85 -18.10 -10.17 0.59
N GLY A 86 -16.94 -10.02 1.24
CA GLY A 86 -15.84 -10.93 0.98
C GLY A 86 -14.51 -10.45 1.52
N ARG A 87 -13.45 -11.15 1.12
CA ARG A 87 -12.09 -10.81 1.50
C ARG A 87 -11.10 -11.25 0.42
N ALA A 88 -9.93 -10.63 0.40
CA ALA A 88 -8.87 -10.96 -0.54
C ALA A 88 -7.51 -10.73 0.13
N ILE A 89 -6.49 -11.45 -0.35
CA ILE A 89 -5.11 -11.25 0.07
C ILE A 89 -4.38 -10.54 -1.05
N VAL A 90 -3.61 -9.51 -0.68
CA VAL A 90 -2.79 -8.74 -1.61
C VAL A 90 -1.34 -8.80 -1.15
N MET A 91 -0.43 -9.14 -2.06
CA MET A 91 1.00 -9.09 -1.80
C MET A 91 1.56 -7.76 -2.27
N TRP A 92 2.39 -7.14 -1.43
CA TRP A 92 3.07 -5.88 -1.73
C TRP A 92 4.58 -6.09 -1.75
N PHE A 93 5.21 -5.53 -2.78
CA PHE A 93 6.66 -5.43 -2.92
C PHE A 93 6.98 -3.95 -3.13
N VAL A 94 7.51 -3.29 -2.10
CA VAL A 94 7.78 -1.85 -2.15
C VAL A 94 9.27 -1.61 -2.15
N LYS A 95 9.74 -0.82 -3.10
CA LYS A 95 11.15 -0.44 -3.22
C LYS A 95 11.35 0.97 -2.70
N PHE A 96 12.39 1.16 -1.89
CA PHE A 96 12.78 2.46 -1.34
C PHE A 96 14.14 2.90 -1.87
N GLU A 97 14.27 4.18 -2.16
CA GLU A 97 15.53 4.82 -2.51
C GLU A 97 15.60 6.16 -1.77
N GLU A 98 16.73 6.42 -1.13
CA GLU A 98 16.97 7.67 -0.38
C GLU A 98 15.85 8.00 0.62
N GLY A 99 15.35 6.99 1.32
CA GLY A 99 14.33 7.15 2.35
C GLY A 99 12.91 7.33 1.86
N LYS A 100 12.65 7.17 0.56
CA LYS A 100 11.33 7.31 -0.03
C LYS A 100 10.94 6.11 -0.86
N ALA A 101 9.65 5.79 -0.86
CA ALA A 101 9.10 4.76 -1.74
C ALA A 101 9.12 5.25 -3.18
N VAL A 102 9.72 4.47 -4.08
CA VAL A 102 9.82 4.80 -5.50
C VAL A 102 8.93 3.93 -6.36
N GLN A 103 8.64 2.71 -5.93
CA GLN A 103 7.77 1.79 -6.66
C GLN A 103 7.14 0.79 -5.72
N GLN A 104 5.88 0.44 -6.00
CA GLN A 104 5.19 -0.67 -5.35
C GLN A 104 4.63 -1.60 -6.41
N ILE A 105 4.88 -2.89 -6.28
CA ILE A 105 4.26 -3.92 -7.10
C ILE A 105 3.23 -4.62 -6.23
N THR A 106 2.02 -4.74 -6.74
CA THR A 106 0.89 -5.34 -6.03
C THR A 106 0.37 -6.55 -6.82
N ILE A 107 0.19 -7.66 -6.12
CA ILE A 107 -0.40 -8.88 -6.68
C ILE A 107 -1.59 -9.23 -5.80
N LYS A 108 -2.80 -9.16 -6.37
CA LYS A 108 -4.04 -9.48 -5.67
C LYS A 108 -4.42 -10.93 -5.97
N GLY A 109 -4.63 -11.72 -4.92
CA GLY A 109 -5.13 -13.08 -5.04
C GLY A 109 -6.63 -13.12 -5.35
N GLU A 110 -7.13 -14.31 -5.66
CA GLU A 110 -8.55 -14.53 -5.85
C GLU A 110 -9.30 -14.20 -4.55
N PRO A 111 -10.53 -13.65 -4.64
CA PRO A 111 -11.37 -13.45 -3.47
C PRO A 111 -11.63 -14.77 -2.74
N ILE A 112 -11.54 -14.73 -1.43
CA ILE A 112 -11.71 -15.91 -0.59
C ILE A 112 -13.16 -16.00 -0.10
#